data_7684d322fdf17f3db9c83c0a2d1d782a
#
_entry.id   7684d322fdf17f3db9c83c0a2d1d782a
#
_cell.length_a   1.000
_cell.length_b   1.000
_cell.length_c   1.000
_cell.angle_alpha   90.00
_cell.angle_beta   90.00
_cell.angle_gamma   90.00
#
_symmetry.space_group_name_H-M   'P 1'
#
loop_
_entity.id
_entity.type
_entity.pdbx_description
1 polymer ?
#
loop_
_entity_poly.entity_id
_entity_poly.type
_entity_poly.pdbx_seq_one_letter_code
_entity_poly.pdbx_strand_id
1 'polypeptide(L)'
;EAKKGTIAWSILSSHNTSGNMDKLKIKFDSLASHDITFVGIVQTAKASGMERFPLPYVLTNCHNSLCAVGGTIMFGLSAAKKYGGIYVPARQAVIHQYMREMMAGGGKMILGSDSHTRYGALGTMAVGEGGGELVKQLLNDTWDIDYPGVVAVHLTGKPAPYVGPQDVALAIIGAVFKNGYVKNKVMEFVGPGVAALSTDFRNSVD
;
A
#
# COMPACT_ATOMS: atom_id res chain seq x y z
N GLU A 1 14.18 -16.69 -15.70
CA GLU A 1 13.45 -17.80 -15.07
C GLU A 1 13.28 -17.59 -13.56
N ALA A 2 14.33 -17.29 -12.76
CA ALA A 2 14.23 -17.16 -11.30
C ALA A 2 13.16 -16.15 -10.83
N LYS A 3 12.98 -15.02 -11.51
CA LYS A 3 11.98 -14.01 -11.16
C LYS A 3 10.54 -14.53 -11.20
N LYS A 4 10.24 -15.55 -12.02
CA LYS A 4 8.89 -16.12 -12.15
C LYS A 4 8.44 -16.92 -10.91
N GLY A 5 9.37 -17.34 -10.08
CA GLY A 5 9.08 -18.02 -8.82
C GLY A 5 8.85 -17.08 -7.64
N THR A 6 8.84 -15.77 -7.84
CA THR A 6 8.66 -14.78 -6.77
C THR A 6 7.19 -14.40 -6.58
N ILE A 7 6.83 -14.03 -5.35
CA ILE A 7 5.49 -13.51 -5.04
C ILE A 7 5.23 -12.21 -5.81
N ALA A 8 6.26 -11.34 -5.90
CA ALA A 8 6.19 -10.10 -6.67
C ALA A 8 5.84 -10.35 -8.14
N TRP A 9 6.44 -11.38 -8.77
CA TRP A 9 6.08 -11.73 -10.14
C TRP A 9 4.61 -12.12 -10.26
N SER A 10 4.14 -12.99 -9.36
CA SER A 10 2.74 -13.46 -9.38
C SER A 10 1.76 -12.28 -9.26
N ILE A 11 2.00 -11.37 -8.32
CA ILE A 11 1.12 -10.22 -8.10
C ILE A 11 1.20 -9.23 -9.26
N LEU A 12 2.41 -8.83 -9.67
CA LEU A 12 2.58 -7.86 -10.75
C LEU A 12 2.06 -8.38 -12.09
N SER A 13 2.25 -9.66 -12.40
CA SER A 13 1.76 -10.22 -13.65
C SER A 13 0.24 -10.26 -13.73
N SER A 14 -0.45 -10.51 -12.60
CA SER A 14 -1.92 -10.53 -12.56
C SER A 14 -2.56 -9.14 -12.68
N HIS A 15 -1.81 -8.07 -12.35
CA HIS A 15 -2.30 -6.69 -12.42
C HIS A 15 -1.77 -5.90 -13.62
N ASN A 16 -0.87 -6.51 -14.39
CA ASN A 16 -0.28 -5.88 -15.57
C ASN A 16 -1.17 -5.99 -16.80
N THR A 17 -1.52 -4.86 -17.38
CA THR A 17 -2.36 -4.76 -18.56
C THR A 17 -1.57 -4.55 -19.87
N SER A 18 -0.23 -4.35 -19.78
CA SER A 18 0.60 -4.09 -20.96
C SER A 18 0.92 -5.33 -21.80
N GLY A 19 0.79 -6.53 -21.23
CA GLY A 19 1.31 -7.77 -21.83
C GLY A 19 2.84 -7.87 -21.86
N ASN A 20 3.57 -6.84 -21.40
CA ASN A 20 5.02 -6.80 -21.34
C ASN A 20 5.48 -6.76 -19.89
N MET A 21 6.25 -7.75 -19.45
CA MET A 21 6.72 -7.84 -18.06
C MET A 21 7.98 -7.01 -17.77
N ASP A 22 8.57 -6.35 -18.73
CA ASP A 22 9.67 -5.42 -18.50
C ASP A 22 9.17 -3.97 -18.37
N LYS A 23 8.00 -3.66 -18.95
CA LYS A 23 7.31 -2.36 -18.90
C LYS A 23 5.86 -2.59 -18.46
N LEU A 24 5.62 -2.43 -17.17
CA LEU A 24 4.33 -2.75 -16.58
C LEU A 24 3.36 -1.57 -16.67
N LYS A 25 2.09 -1.89 -16.92
CA LYS A 25 0.95 -0.97 -16.79
C LYS A 25 -0.02 -1.54 -15.77
N ILE A 26 0.14 -1.13 -14.53
CA ILE A 26 -0.56 -1.72 -13.39
C ILE A 26 -1.92 -1.07 -13.16
N LYS A 27 -2.92 -1.90 -12.92
CA LYS A 27 -4.22 -1.54 -12.34
C LYS A 27 -4.29 -2.05 -10.91
N PHE A 28 -4.71 -1.19 -10.00
CA PHE A 28 -4.85 -1.54 -8.58
C PHE A 28 -6.25 -2.08 -8.27
N ASP A 29 -6.37 -2.87 -7.21
CA ASP A 29 -7.66 -3.39 -6.73
C ASP A 29 -8.42 -2.35 -5.89
N SER A 30 -7.70 -1.51 -5.17
CA SER A 30 -8.29 -0.45 -4.37
C SER A 30 -7.31 0.69 -4.09
N LEU A 31 -7.86 1.84 -3.70
CA LEU A 31 -7.13 3.04 -3.32
C LEU A 31 -7.39 3.38 -1.85
N ALA A 32 -6.41 4.04 -1.24
CA ALA A 32 -6.54 4.54 0.13
C ALA A 32 -5.95 5.94 0.26
N SER A 33 -6.68 6.82 0.95
CA SER A 33 -6.18 8.16 1.30
C SER A 33 -6.68 8.59 2.67
N HIS A 34 -5.90 9.44 3.31
CA HIS A 34 -6.29 10.08 4.54
C HIS A 34 -6.70 11.54 4.32
N ASP A 35 -7.24 12.14 5.36
CA ASP A 35 -7.86 13.47 5.33
C ASP A 35 -6.91 14.64 4.95
N ILE A 36 -5.59 14.46 5.07
CA ILE A 36 -4.64 15.45 4.58
C ILE A 36 -4.56 15.46 3.05
N THR A 37 -4.75 14.30 2.41
CA THR A 37 -4.48 14.11 0.98
C THR A 37 -5.73 13.96 0.12
N PHE A 38 -6.81 13.33 0.61
CA PHE A 38 -7.96 13.01 -0.25
C PHE A 38 -8.68 14.25 -0.81
N VAL A 39 -8.66 15.37 -0.10
CA VAL A 39 -9.33 16.60 -0.57
C VAL A 39 -8.74 17.03 -1.91
N GLY A 40 -7.42 17.19 -1.97
CA GLY A 40 -6.73 17.58 -3.20
C GLY A 40 -6.85 16.54 -4.31
N ILE A 41 -6.74 15.26 -3.98
CA ILE A 41 -6.86 14.15 -4.94
C ILE A 41 -8.24 14.17 -5.60
N VAL A 42 -9.32 14.20 -4.81
CA VAL A 42 -10.69 14.17 -5.33
C VAL A 42 -11.02 15.44 -6.11
N GLN A 43 -10.56 16.61 -5.64
CA GLN A 43 -10.76 17.85 -6.37
C GLN A 43 -10.06 17.85 -7.73
N THR A 44 -8.82 17.39 -7.79
CA THR A 44 -8.05 17.28 -9.03
C THR A 44 -8.71 16.28 -9.99
N ALA A 45 -9.06 15.09 -9.51
CA ALA A 45 -9.74 14.09 -10.34
C ALA A 45 -11.07 14.60 -10.89
N LYS A 46 -11.87 15.30 -10.06
CA LYS A 46 -13.12 15.96 -10.48
C LYS A 46 -12.88 16.99 -11.58
N ALA A 47 -11.89 17.87 -11.40
CA ALA A 47 -11.55 18.90 -12.39
C ALA A 47 -11.06 18.27 -13.72
N SER A 48 -10.54 17.06 -13.66
CA SER A 48 -10.08 16.26 -14.82
C SER A 48 -11.17 15.36 -15.43
N GLY A 49 -12.43 15.51 -15.01
CA GLY A 49 -13.57 14.83 -15.62
C GLY A 49 -14.02 13.53 -14.92
N MET A 50 -13.55 13.25 -13.71
CA MET A 50 -14.03 12.10 -12.95
C MET A 50 -15.50 12.26 -12.54
N GLU A 51 -16.34 11.29 -12.88
CA GLU A 51 -17.78 11.25 -12.53
C GLU A 51 -18.06 10.36 -11.31
N ARG A 52 -17.30 9.28 -11.13
CA ARG A 52 -17.39 8.37 -9.99
C ARG A 52 -16.05 7.66 -9.78
N PHE A 53 -15.86 7.07 -8.62
CA PHE A 53 -14.68 6.24 -8.36
C PHE A 53 -14.78 4.93 -9.16
N PRO A 54 -13.79 4.63 -10.02
CA PRO A 54 -13.85 3.43 -10.87
C PRO A 54 -13.49 2.14 -10.14
N LEU A 55 -12.90 2.27 -8.94
CA LEU A 55 -12.49 1.15 -8.08
C LEU A 55 -12.74 1.53 -6.62
N PRO A 56 -12.78 0.56 -5.69
CA PRO A 56 -12.93 0.86 -4.27
C PRO A 56 -11.91 1.88 -3.78
N TYR A 57 -12.38 2.98 -3.25
CA TYR A 57 -11.55 4.05 -2.72
C TYR A 57 -11.93 4.36 -1.27
N VAL A 58 -10.98 4.13 -0.36
CA VAL A 58 -11.15 4.36 1.08
C VAL A 58 -10.66 5.75 1.44
N LEU A 59 -11.56 6.54 1.99
CA LEU A 59 -11.32 7.90 2.49
C LEU A 59 -11.34 7.88 4.02
N THR A 60 -10.17 7.94 4.65
CA THR A 60 -10.04 7.81 6.10
C THR A 60 -9.79 9.16 6.75
N ASN A 61 -10.59 9.52 7.75
CA ASN A 61 -10.38 10.73 8.52
C ASN A 61 -9.63 10.40 9.82
N CYS A 62 -8.30 10.40 9.76
CA CYS A 62 -7.46 9.95 10.87
C CYS A 62 -6.39 10.95 11.33
N HIS A 63 -5.88 11.83 10.48
CA HIS A 63 -4.81 12.77 10.84
C HIS A 63 -5.35 14.02 11.53
N ASN A 64 -6.43 14.59 11.02
CA ASN A 64 -7.08 15.78 11.58
C ASN A 64 -8.24 15.46 12.55
N SER A 65 -8.37 14.19 12.94
CA SER A 65 -9.50 13.73 13.77
C SER A 65 -9.55 14.37 15.15
N LEU A 66 -8.40 14.73 15.72
CA LEU A 66 -8.32 15.40 17.01
C LEU A 66 -8.69 16.87 16.92
N CYS A 67 -8.32 17.52 15.83
CA CYS A 67 -8.57 18.94 15.61
C CYS A 67 -9.92 19.24 14.98
N ALA A 68 -10.71 18.20 14.69
CA ALA A 68 -12.07 18.25 14.16
C ALA A 68 -12.25 19.32 13.08
N VAL A 69 -11.40 19.30 12.03
CA VAL A 69 -11.56 20.21 10.87
C VAL A 69 -12.83 19.80 10.13
N GLY A 70 -13.96 20.38 10.52
CA GLY A 70 -15.29 20.01 10.05
C GLY A 70 -15.42 20.00 8.53
N GLY A 71 -14.76 20.91 7.83
CA GLY A 71 -14.74 20.95 6.38
C GLY A 71 -14.15 19.68 5.74
N THR A 72 -13.07 19.17 6.26
CA THR A 72 -12.43 17.93 5.76
C THR A 72 -13.29 16.69 6.03
N ILE A 73 -13.89 16.62 7.24
CA ILE A 73 -14.80 15.53 7.61
C ILE A 73 -16.01 15.49 6.67
N MET A 74 -16.65 16.61 6.49
CA MET A 74 -17.82 16.74 5.61
C MET A 74 -17.48 16.50 4.15
N PHE A 75 -16.29 16.93 3.72
CA PHE A 75 -15.82 16.68 2.35
C PHE A 75 -15.65 15.17 2.10
N GLY A 76 -14.95 14.45 2.98
CA GLY A 76 -14.73 13.01 2.84
C GLY A 76 -16.04 12.23 2.75
N LEU A 77 -16.97 12.50 3.67
CA LEU A 77 -18.29 11.86 3.68
C LEU A 77 -19.09 12.18 2.41
N SER A 78 -19.14 13.45 2.00
CA SER A 78 -19.90 13.85 0.81
C SER A 78 -19.28 13.32 -0.47
N ALA A 79 -17.95 13.29 -0.56
CA ALA A 79 -17.24 12.71 -1.69
C ALA A 79 -17.49 11.19 -1.81
N ALA A 80 -17.41 10.46 -0.70
CA ALA A 80 -17.71 9.03 -0.70
C ALA A 80 -19.15 8.73 -1.13
N LYS A 81 -20.12 9.50 -0.62
CA LYS A 81 -21.52 9.37 -1.02
C LYS A 81 -21.74 9.69 -2.49
N LYS A 82 -21.12 10.77 -2.97
CA LYS A 82 -21.32 11.26 -4.35
C LYS A 82 -20.66 10.36 -5.38
N TYR A 83 -19.44 9.90 -5.12
CA TYR A 83 -18.61 9.20 -6.10
C TYR A 83 -18.56 7.68 -5.88
N GLY A 84 -19.19 7.15 -4.81
CA GLY A 84 -19.25 5.72 -4.53
C GLY A 84 -18.05 5.16 -3.77
N GLY A 85 -17.46 5.95 -2.85
CA GLY A 85 -16.33 5.54 -2.02
C GLY A 85 -16.72 4.94 -0.67
N ILE A 86 -15.72 4.52 0.07
CA ILE A 86 -15.83 4.02 1.45
C ILE A 86 -15.29 5.13 2.36
N TYR A 87 -16.13 5.64 3.25
CA TYR A 87 -15.73 6.66 4.22
C TYR A 87 -15.51 6.06 5.59
N VAL A 88 -14.34 6.29 6.16
CA VAL A 88 -14.00 5.89 7.53
C VAL A 88 -14.00 7.14 8.41
N PRO A 89 -14.96 7.26 9.35
CA PRO A 89 -15.09 8.44 10.19
C PRO A 89 -13.89 8.69 11.10
N ALA A 90 -13.77 9.92 11.55
CA ALA A 90 -12.83 10.29 12.60
C ALA A 90 -12.99 9.39 13.83
N ARG A 91 -11.88 9.02 14.46
CA ARG A 91 -11.80 8.19 15.67
C ARG A 91 -12.26 6.73 15.49
N GLN A 92 -12.51 6.31 14.27
CA GLN A 92 -12.87 4.93 13.96
C GLN A 92 -11.61 4.06 13.80
N ALA A 93 -10.69 4.47 12.94
CA ALA A 93 -9.44 3.77 12.71
C ALA A 93 -8.42 4.70 12.02
N VAL A 94 -7.13 4.41 12.18
CA VAL A 94 -6.11 4.95 11.28
C VAL A 94 -6.17 4.22 9.94
N ILE A 95 -5.75 4.91 8.86
CA ILE A 95 -5.83 4.39 7.50
C ILE A 95 -5.22 2.98 7.37
N HIS A 96 -4.01 2.77 7.90
CA HIS A 96 -3.31 1.50 7.72
C HIS A 96 -3.97 0.36 8.49
N GLN A 97 -4.52 0.62 9.67
CA GLN A 97 -5.27 -0.38 10.41
C GLN A 97 -6.52 -0.81 9.65
N TYR A 98 -7.31 0.16 9.20
CA TYR A 98 -8.50 -0.14 8.40
C TYR A 98 -8.16 -0.94 7.14
N MET A 99 -7.12 -0.52 6.40
CA MET A 99 -6.74 -1.20 5.17
C MET A 99 -6.24 -2.62 5.42
N ARG A 100 -5.47 -2.85 6.48
CA ARG A 100 -5.00 -4.19 6.86
C ARG A 100 -6.14 -5.12 7.24
N GLU A 101 -7.11 -4.62 8.02
CA GLU A 101 -8.22 -5.44 8.52
C GLU A 101 -9.33 -5.66 7.49
N MET A 102 -9.59 -4.68 6.63
CA MET A 102 -10.79 -4.68 5.78
C MET A 102 -10.50 -4.87 4.29
N MET A 103 -9.32 -4.49 3.81
CA MET A 103 -9.05 -4.41 2.37
C MET A 103 -7.89 -5.29 1.91
N ALA A 104 -6.87 -5.49 2.74
CA ALA A 104 -5.72 -6.30 2.39
C ALA A 104 -6.07 -7.78 2.21
N GLY A 105 -5.31 -8.47 1.39
CA GLY A 105 -5.47 -9.91 1.15
C GLY A 105 -4.43 -10.42 0.17
N GLY A 106 -4.21 -11.73 0.20
CA GLY A 106 -3.20 -12.36 -0.65
C GLY A 106 -3.40 -12.08 -2.13
N GLY A 107 -2.35 -11.67 -2.79
CA GLY A 107 -2.33 -11.37 -4.22
C GLY A 107 -2.90 -10.03 -4.64
N LYS A 108 -3.40 -9.21 -3.72
CA LYS A 108 -3.95 -7.88 -4.04
C LYS A 108 -2.88 -6.82 -4.22
N MET A 109 -3.22 -5.76 -4.97
CA MET A 109 -2.45 -4.53 -5.08
C MET A 109 -3.27 -3.33 -4.60
N ILE A 110 -2.70 -2.55 -3.69
CA ILE A 110 -3.33 -1.35 -3.11
C ILE A 110 -2.42 -0.15 -3.32
N LEU A 111 -3.00 0.95 -3.81
CA LEU A 111 -2.29 2.23 -3.91
C LEU A 111 -2.81 3.19 -2.84
N GLY A 112 -1.89 3.72 -2.05
CA GLY A 112 -2.19 4.71 -1.02
C GLY A 112 -1.48 6.03 -1.23
N SER A 113 -2.08 7.10 -0.76
CA SER A 113 -1.47 8.43 -0.76
C SER A 113 -0.53 8.68 0.44
N ASP A 114 -0.37 7.68 1.28
CA ASP A 114 0.54 7.71 2.42
C ASP A 114 1.74 6.79 2.17
N SER A 115 2.95 7.29 2.48
CA SER A 115 4.20 6.56 2.28
C SER A 115 4.33 5.27 3.11
N HIS A 116 3.55 5.14 4.19
CA HIS A 116 3.48 3.94 5.03
C HIS A 116 2.48 2.89 4.51
N THR A 117 1.98 3.05 3.29
CA THR A 117 1.11 2.05 2.66
C THR A 117 1.93 0.80 2.32
N ARG A 118 2.02 -0.14 3.27
CA ARG A 118 2.78 -1.39 3.21
C ARG A 118 1.97 -2.48 3.91
N TYR A 119 1.64 -3.56 3.20
CA TYR A 119 0.80 -4.64 3.75
C TYR A 119 1.30 -6.01 3.29
N GLY A 120 2.62 -6.13 3.09
CA GLY A 120 3.29 -7.33 2.58
C GLY A 120 3.11 -8.56 3.46
N ALA A 121 3.07 -8.38 4.78
CA ALA A 121 2.82 -9.47 5.73
C ALA A 121 1.47 -10.17 5.53
N LEU A 122 0.51 -9.49 4.89
CA LEU A 122 -0.82 -10.01 4.54
C LEU A 122 -0.89 -10.51 3.07
N GLY A 123 0.24 -10.59 2.39
CA GLY A 123 0.33 -11.00 0.99
C GLY A 123 -0.19 -9.97 0.00
N THR A 124 -0.30 -8.72 0.41
CA THR A 124 -0.74 -7.59 -0.42
C THR A 124 0.44 -6.74 -0.84
N MET A 125 0.60 -6.51 -2.13
CA MET A 125 1.55 -5.50 -2.62
C MET A 125 0.90 -4.13 -2.50
N ALA A 126 1.20 -3.45 -1.40
CA ALA A 126 0.72 -2.11 -1.15
C ALA A 126 1.81 -1.08 -1.42
N VAL A 127 1.46 -0.04 -2.16
CA VAL A 127 2.40 0.99 -2.62
C VAL A 127 1.92 2.36 -2.16
N GLY A 128 2.78 3.11 -1.49
CA GLY A 128 2.53 4.50 -1.14
C GLY A 128 3.15 5.42 -2.18
N GLU A 129 2.30 6.22 -2.85
CA GLU A 129 2.70 7.15 -3.88
C GLU A 129 2.07 8.54 -3.66
N GLY A 130 2.52 9.51 -4.42
CA GLY A 130 1.93 10.85 -4.39
C GLY A 130 0.51 10.89 -4.96
N GLY A 131 -0.24 11.93 -4.57
CA GLY A 131 -1.64 12.09 -4.98
C GLY A 131 -1.89 12.06 -6.50
N GLY A 132 -0.90 12.45 -7.31
CA GLY A 132 -0.99 12.39 -8.77
C GLY A 132 -1.20 10.99 -9.32
N GLU A 133 -0.57 9.97 -8.72
CA GLU A 133 -0.77 8.58 -9.16
C GLU A 133 -2.17 8.06 -8.79
N LEU A 134 -2.71 8.50 -7.64
CA LEU A 134 -4.09 8.17 -7.30
C LEU A 134 -5.08 8.85 -8.27
N VAL A 135 -4.83 10.10 -8.67
CA VAL A 135 -5.65 10.80 -9.68
C VAL A 135 -5.67 10.02 -11.00
N LYS A 136 -4.53 9.51 -11.47
CA LYS A 136 -4.47 8.65 -12.66
C LYS A 136 -5.38 7.44 -12.53
N GLN A 137 -5.32 6.73 -11.40
CA GLN A 137 -6.19 5.58 -11.16
C GLN A 137 -7.67 5.97 -11.14
N LEU A 138 -8.02 7.12 -10.56
CA LEU A 138 -9.38 7.65 -10.55
C LEU A 138 -9.88 8.05 -11.94
N LEU A 139 -8.98 8.30 -12.88
CA LEU A 139 -9.26 8.56 -14.30
C LEU A 139 -9.12 7.31 -15.18
N ASN A 140 -9.07 6.13 -14.57
CA ASN A 140 -8.89 4.85 -15.27
C ASN A 140 -7.55 4.69 -16.01
N ASP A 141 -6.54 5.46 -15.64
CA ASP A 141 -5.19 5.32 -16.17
C ASP A 141 -4.40 4.24 -15.39
N THR A 142 -3.17 3.97 -15.78
CA THR A 142 -2.31 2.94 -15.21
C THR A 142 -1.13 3.54 -14.43
N TRP A 143 -0.59 2.76 -13.52
CA TRP A 143 0.71 3.03 -12.91
C TRP A 143 1.79 2.37 -13.77
N ASP A 144 2.55 3.19 -14.47
CA ASP A 144 3.52 2.74 -15.45
C ASP A 144 4.91 2.68 -14.80
N ILE A 145 5.46 1.46 -14.71
CA ILE A 145 6.76 1.21 -14.10
C ILE A 145 7.57 0.17 -14.87
N ASP A 146 8.87 0.23 -14.71
CA ASP A 146 9.74 -0.88 -15.08
C ASP A 146 9.61 -2.00 -14.06
N TYR A 147 9.76 -3.26 -14.49
CA TYR A 147 9.72 -4.38 -13.55
C TYR A 147 10.78 -4.21 -12.46
N PRO A 148 10.41 -4.13 -11.18
CA PRO A 148 11.35 -3.88 -10.10
C PRO A 148 12.25 -5.09 -9.85
N GLY A 149 13.48 -4.85 -9.42
CA GLY A 149 14.32 -5.91 -8.88
C GLY A 149 13.67 -6.52 -7.63
N VAL A 150 13.86 -7.81 -7.41
CA VAL A 150 13.37 -8.49 -6.21
C VAL A 150 14.57 -8.96 -5.38
N VAL A 151 14.54 -8.64 -4.08
CA VAL A 151 15.58 -9.03 -3.12
C VAL A 151 14.96 -9.99 -2.10
N ALA A 152 15.51 -11.18 -1.99
CA ALA A 152 15.12 -12.14 -0.96
C ALA A 152 15.79 -11.80 0.37
N VAL A 153 15.00 -11.55 1.40
CA VAL A 153 15.45 -11.43 2.79
C VAL A 153 15.24 -12.80 3.46
N HIS A 154 16.29 -13.60 3.51
CA HIS A 154 16.21 -14.96 4.05
C HIS A 154 16.40 -14.96 5.56
N LEU A 155 15.31 -15.17 6.30
CA LEU A 155 15.32 -15.25 7.76
C LEU A 155 15.48 -16.69 8.23
N THR A 156 16.40 -16.89 9.18
CA THR A 156 16.65 -18.18 9.83
C THR A 156 16.55 -18.04 11.34
N GLY A 157 16.27 -19.14 12.03
CA GLY A 157 16.16 -19.15 13.49
C GLY A 157 14.92 -18.45 14.02
N LYS A 158 15.02 -17.94 15.22
CA LYS A 158 13.96 -17.21 15.94
C LYS A 158 14.56 -16.01 16.66
N PRO A 159 13.80 -14.92 16.86
CA PRO A 159 14.24 -13.83 17.71
C PRO A 159 14.56 -14.32 19.13
N ALA A 160 15.61 -13.79 19.73
CA ALA A 160 15.91 -14.04 21.13
C ALA A 160 14.80 -13.46 22.04
N PRO A 161 14.66 -13.92 23.28
CA PRO A 161 13.79 -13.26 24.25
C PRO A 161 14.08 -11.75 24.30
N TYR A 162 13.03 -10.95 24.40
CA TYR A 162 13.08 -9.47 24.41
C TYR A 162 13.46 -8.79 23.09
N VAL A 163 13.67 -9.54 22.00
CA VAL A 163 13.81 -8.97 20.65
C VAL A 163 12.43 -8.85 20.01
N GLY A 164 12.00 -7.63 19.78
CA GLY A 164 10.72 -7.32 19.17
C GLY A 164 10.79 -7.12 17.64
N PRO A 165 9.65 -6.94 16.99
CA PRO A 165 9.61 -6.71 15.54
C PRO A 165 10.38 -5.47 15.10
N GLN A 166 10.36 -4.40 15.90
CA GLN A 166 11.12 -3.18 15.63
C GLN A 166 12.63 -3.43 15.58
N ASP A 167 13.15 -4.29 16.45
CA ASP A 167 14.58 -4.65 16.44
C ASP A 167 14.96 -5.40 15.17
N VAL A 168 14.08 -6.30 14.70
CA VAL A 168 14.26 -7.04 13.45
C VAL A 168 14.23 -6.07 12.26
N ALA A 169 13.27 -5.15 12.21
CA ALA A 169 13.20 -4.13 11.16
C ALA A 169 14.46 -3.26 11.13
N LEU A 170 14.94 -2.80 12.28
CA LEU A 170 16.16 -2.00 12.38
C LEU A 170 17.41 -2.78 11.95
N ALA A 171 17.49 -4.06 12.30
CA ALA A 171 18.59 -4.92 11.87
C ALA A 171 18.63 -5.09 10.34
N ILE A 172 17.45 -5.28 9.72
CA ILE A 172 17.33 -5.37 8.26
C ILE A 172 17.73 -4.05 7.61
N ILE A 173 17.22 -2.92 8.10
CA ILE A 173 17.58 -1.58 7.63
C ILE A 173 19.10 -1.37 7.73
N GLY A 174 19.69 -1.71 8.86
CA GLY A 174 21.13 -1.60 9.08
C GLY A 174 21.95 -2.41 8.06
N ALA A 175 21.44 -3.55 7.65
CA ALA A 175 22.12 -4.43 6.68
C ALA A 175 22.02 -3.92 5.23
N VAL A 176 20.88 -3.32 4.83
CA VAL A 176 20.60 -3.06 3.41
C VAL A 176 20.59 -1.58 3.01
N PHE A 177 20.45 -0.66 3.97
CA PHE A 177 20.24 0.76 3.66
C PHE A 177 21.50 1.47 3.19
N LYS A 178 22.64 1.19 3.83
CA LYS A 178 23.91 1.93 3.64
C LYS A 178 24.36 2.04 2.18
N ASN A 179 24.12 0.99 1.39
CA ASN A 179 24.58 0.93 0.00
C ASN A 179 23.44 1.15 -1.01
N GLY A 180 22.26 1.55 -0.56
CA GLY A 180 21.08 1.67 -1.43
C GLY A 180 20.67 0.37 -2.11
N TYR A 181 21.05 -0.77 -1.54
CA TYR A 181 20.90 -2.09 -2.16
C TYR A 181 19.45 -2.44 -2.53
N VAL A 182 18.51 -1.99 -1.71
CA VAL A 182 17.08 -2.26 -1.89
C VAL A 182 16.31 -1.09 -2.54
N LYS A 183 17.00 -0.02 -2.93
CA LYS A 183 16.35 1.14 -3.52
C LYS A 183 15.60 0.76 -4.79
N ASN A 184 14.32 1.12 -4.87
CA ASN A 184 13.41 0.81 -5.97
C ASN A 184 13.28 -0.70 -6.26
N LYS A 185 13.39 -1.52 -5.21
CA LYS A 185 13.23 -2.99 -5.31
C LYS A 185 12.15 -3.48 -4.35
N VAL A 186 11.60 -4.64 -4.65
CA VAL A 186 10.71 -5.36 -3.75
C VAL A 186 11.55 -6.25 -2.84
N MET A 187 11.34 -6.18 -1.54
CA MET A 187 11.90 -7.13 -0.58
C MET A 187 10.89 -8.25 -0.32
N GLU A 188 11.29 -9.49 -0.58
CA GLU A 188 10.51 -10.67 -0.21
C GLU A 188 11.16 -11.37 0.99
N PHE A 189 10.39 -11.54 2.04
CA PHE A 189 10.84 -12.24 3.24
C PHE A 189 10.57 -13.73 3.09
N VAL A 190 11.61 -14.52 3.16
CA VAL A 190 11.60 -15.96 2.91
C VAL A 190 12.34 -16.73 3.99
N GLY A 191 12.17 -18.03 4.01
CA GLY A 191 12.91 -18.94 4.90
C GLY A 191 12.15 -19.37 6.15
N PRO A 192 12.71 -20.31 6.91
CA PRO A 192 12.06 -20.89 8.08
C PRO A 192 11.84 -19.90 9.22
N GLY A 193 12.65 -18.85 9.30
CA GLY A 193 12.48 -17.78 10.29
C GLY A 193 11.19 -17.02 10.09
N VAL A 194 10.77 -16.78 8.83
CA VAL A 194 9.49 -16.12 8.54
C VAL A 194 8.30 -16.97 8.98
N ALA A 195 8.35 -18.28 8.71
CA ALA A 195 7.30 -19.22 9.09
C ALA A 195 7.13 -19.33 10.62
N ALA A 196 8.21 -19.10 11.37
CA ALA A 196 8.22 -19.14 12.83
C ALA A 196 7.63 -17.88 13.50
N LEU A 197 7.41 -16.79 12.75
CA LEU A 197 6.86 -15.53 13.26
C LEU A 197 5.34 -15.49 13.15
N SER A 198 4.68 -14.92 14.16
CA SER A 198 3.24 -14.64 14.08
C SER A 198 2.93 -13.61 12.99
N THR A 199 1.68 -13.55 12.56
CA THR A 199 1.22 -12.54 11.60
C THR A 199 1.39 -11.12 12.16
N ASP A 200 1.09 -10.92 13.45
CA ASP A 200 1.28 -9.62 14.12
C ASP A 200 2.74 -9.19 14.11
N PHE A 201 3.65 -10.13 14.41
CA PHE A 201 5.08 -9.84 14.38
C PHE A 201 5.53 -9.43 12.97
N ARG A 202 5.15 -10.20 11.95
CA ARG A 202 5.47 -9.90 10.55
C ARG A 202 4.91 -8.56 10.11
N ASN A 203 3.66 -8.26 10.51
CA ASN A 203 2.98 -7.02 10.18
C ASN A 203 3.61 -5.78 10.85
N SER A 204 4.31 -5.99 11.96
CA SER A 204 5.03 -4.93 12.67
C SER A 204 6.47 -4.74 12.15
N VAL A 205 7.01 -5.70 11.41
CA VAL A 205 8.29 -5.58 10.69
C VAL A 205 8.10 -4.88 9.35
N ASP A 206 6.96 -5.13 8.67
CA ASP A 206 6.56 -4.59 7.38
C ASP A 206 6.17 -3.10 7.49
#